data_982081a71d60f701060bea680936fb34
#
_entry.id   982081a71d60f701060bea680936fb34
#
_cell.length_a   1.000
_cell.length_b   1.000
_cell.length_c   1.000
_cell.angle_alpha   90.00
_cell.angle_beta   90.00
_cell.angle_gamma   90.00
#
_symmetry.space_group_name_H-M   'P 1'
#
loop_
_entity.id
_entity.type
_entity.pdbx_description
1 polymer ?
#
loop_
_entity_poly.entity_id
_entity_poly.type
_entity_poly.pdbx_seq_one_letter_code
_entity_poly.pdbx_strand_id
1 'polypeptide(L)'
;MATSIYERGKPASYFWREEQNGDHFQSTAEKIIDCLGSNYHIPPALTGRIKSKVKQRLKVACKGNLRSPTEVRPIHRQPGGSIFEIKWDHLPVSHTPSLASGIYENIEVRVRLYYYQQPDAQAVAGEKPWGVGLRVHEKKILATTEETNFEQNREIDNAVAYHEAHQGLRWHVAELQMQDAISKESLDAEHEKSQ
;
A
#
# COMPACT_ATOMS: atom_id res chain seq x y z
N MET A 1 18.03 5.79 12.06
CA MET A 1 17.24 5.60 10.83
C MET A 1 15.79 5.38 11.23
N ALA A 2 14.85 5.97 10.48
CA ALA A 2 13.43 5.73 10.73
C ALA A 2 13.06 4.29 10.40
N THR A 3 12.33 3.63 11.31
CA THR A 3 11.88 2.25 11.18
C THR A 3 10.39 2.23 10.87
N SER A 4 9.98 1.42 9.89
CA SER A 4 8.57 1.27 9.55
C SER A 4 7.77 0.65 10.69
N ILE A 5 6.55 1.15 10.94
CA ILE A 5 5.61 0.50 11.87
C ILE A 5 5.28 -0.93 11.43
N TYR A 6 5.37 -1.22 10.14
CA TYR A 6 5.03 -2.53 9.57
C TYR A 6 6.16 -3.58 9.64
N GLU A 7 7.31 -3.24 10.26
CA GLU A 7 8.43 -4.18 10.50
C GLU A 7 8.78 -4.36 12.00
N ARG A 8 7.99 -3.75 12.90
CA ARG A 8 8.32 -3.70 14.35
C ARG A 8 7.81 -4.89 15.16
N GLY A 9 7.19 -5.89 14.55
CA GLY A 9 6.58 -7.04 15.23
C GLY A 9 5.35 -6.67 16.08
N LYS A 10 4.77 -5.49 15.88
CA LYS A 10 3.59 -5.01 16.61
C LYS A 10 2.44 -4.75 15.62
N PRO A 11 1.18 -5.02 16.03
CA PRO A 11 0.03 -4.72 15.20
C PRO A 11 -0.08 -3.24 14.86
N ALA A 12 -0.38 -2.93 13.60
CA ALA A 12 -0.61 -1.59 13.09
C ALA A 12 -1.84 -1.57 12.19
N SER A 13 -2.49 -0.41 12.05
CA SER A 13 -3.60 -0.20 11.12
C SER A 13 -3.10 0.31 9.77
N TYR A 14 -3.81 -0.05 8.70
CA TYR A 14 -3.54 0.44 7.37
C TYR A 14 -4.81 1.02 6.76
N PHE A 15 -4.70 2.22 6.17
CA PHE A 15 -5.76 2.93 5.49
C PHE A 15 -5.34 3.27 4.06
N TRP A 16 -6.31 3.30 3.15
CA TRP A 16 -6.12 3.85 1.82
C TRP A 16 -6.75 5.24 1.75
N ARG A 17 -5.98 6.21 1.26
CA ARG A 17 -6.33 7.65 1.29
C ARG A 17 -7.68 8.03 0.68
N GLU A 18 -8.13 7.27 -0.31
CA GLU A 18 -9.37 7.53 -1.07
C GLU A 18 -10.56 6.74 -0.52
N GLU A 19 -10.33 5.87 0.48
CA GLU A 19 -11.36 5.01 1.06
C GLU A 19 -11.76 5.51 2.44
N GLN A 20 -13.03 5.86 2.59
CA GLN A 20 -13.53 6.39 3.87
C GLN A 20 -14.20 5.33 4.75
N ASN A 21 -14.92 4.37 4.16
CA ASN A 21 -15.77 3.44 4.92
C ASN A 21 -15.73 1.99 4.40
N GLY A 22 -14.68 1.61 3.65
CA GLY A 22 -14.64 0.33 2.95
C GLY A 22 -13.44 -0.56 3.28
N ASP A 23 -13.26 -1.60 2.48
CA ASP A 23 -12.11 -2.49 2.56
C ASP A 23 -10.86 -1.81 1.94
N HIS A 24 -10.06 -1.11 2.78
CA HIS A 24 -8.82 -0.43 2.37
C HIS A 24 -7.83 -1.36 1.63
N PHE A 25 -7.84 -2.66 1.93
CA PHE A 25 -7.01 -3.63 1.22
C PHE A 25 -7.54 -3.90 -0.17
N GLN A 26 -8.87 -3.95 -0.32
CA GLN A 26 -9.53 -4.08 -1.61
C GLN A 26 -9.27 -2.86 -2.48
N SER A 27 -9.49 -1.66 -1.96
CA SER A 27 -9.28 -0.39 -2.67
C SER A 27 -7.83 -0.23 -3.13
N THR A 28 -6.86 -0.58 -2.27
CA THR A 28 -5.44 -0.61 -2.66
C THR A 28 -5.17 -1.62 -3.77
N ALA A 29 -5.76 -2.80 -3.71
CA ALA A 29 -5.57 -3.82 -4.73
C ALA A 29 -6.18 -3.41 -6.06
N GLU A 30 -7.33 -2.76 -6.06
CA GLU A 30 -7.97 -2.20 -7.26
C GLU A 30 -7.11 -1.09 -7.87
N LYS A 31 -6.58 -0.20 -7.05
CA LYS A 31 -5.67 0.85 -7.53
C LYS A 31 -4.38 0.30 -8.16
N ILE A 32 -3.85 -0.81 -7.64
CA ILE A 32 -2.71 -1.50 -8.25
C ILE A 32 -3.12 -2.09 -9.62
N ILE A 33 -4.30 -2.68 -9.72
CA ILE A 33 -4.81 -3.24 -10.97
C ILE A 33 -5.02 -2.14 -12.01
N ASP A 34 -5.61 -1.01 -11.64
CA ASP A 34 -5.79 0.14 -12.53
C ASP A 34 -4.45 0.70 -13.03
N CYS A 35 -3.47 0.82 -12.12
CA CYS A 35 -2.12 1.25 -12.47
C CYS A 35 -1.47 0.32 -13.50
N LEU A 36 -1.59 -0.98 -13.32
CA LEU A 36 -1.03 -1.98 -14.22
C LEU A 36 -1.86 -2.10 -15.52
N GLY A 37 -3.17 -1.99 -15.44
CA GLY A 37 -4.09 -2.07 -16.58
C GLY A 37 -3.86 -1.01 -17.66
N SER A 38 -3.18 0.08 -17.32
CA SER A 38 -2.75 1.11 -18.28
C SER A 38 -1.68 0.62 -19.26
N ASN A 39 -0.90 -0.41 -18.88
CA ASN A 39 0.24 -0.90 -19.65
C ASN A 39 0.11 -2.39 -20.04
N TYR A 40 -0.76 -3.15 -19.38
CA TYR A 40 -0.86 -4.60 -19.50
C TYR A 40 -2.29 -5.08 -19.61
N HIS A 41 -2.47 -6.22 -20.28
CA HIS A 41 -3.73 -6.94 -20.21
C HIS A 41 -3.78 -7.75 -18.90
N ILE A 42 -4.86 -7.60 -18.11
CA ILE A 42 -5.03 -8.31 -16.84
C ILE A 42 -6.31 -9.15 -16.91
N PRO A 43 -6.22 -10.42 -17.32
CA PRO A 43 -7.36 -11.32 -17.33
C PRO A 43 -7.99 -11.50 -15.94
N PRO A 44 -9.26 -11.87 -15.81
CA PRO A 44 -9.94 -12.08 -14.53
C PRO A 44 -9.19 -13.03 -13.58
N ALA A 45 -8.57 -14.09 -14.09
CA ALA A 45 -7.77 -15.01 -13.30
C ALA A 45 -6.53 -14.35 -12.66
N LEU A 46 -5.84 -13.47 -13.41
CA LEU A 46 -4.70 -12.71 -12.87
C LEU A 46 -5.16 -11.61 -11.92
N THR A 47 -6.30 -10.97 -12.19
CA THR A 47 -6.93 -10.01 -11.28
C THR A 47 -7.10 -10.59 -9.89
N GLY A 48 -7.68 -11.78 -9.78
CA GLY A 48 -7.86 -12.48 -8.50
C GLY A 48 -6.53 -12.78 -7.79
N ARG A 49 -5.50 -13.20 -8.55
CA ARG A 49 -4.15 -13.46 -8.00
C ARG A 49 -3.47 -12.18 -7.51
N ILE A 50 -3.58 -11.08 -8.23
CA ILE A 50 -3.03 -9.78 -7.82
C ILE A 50 -3.72 -9.33 -6.53
N LYS A 51 -5.07 -9.31 -6.50
CA LYS A 51 -5.85 -8.95 -5.30
C LYS A 51 -5.42 -9.78 -4.08
N SER A 52 -5.28 -11.08 -4.24
CA SER A 52 -4.85 -11.98 -3.16
C SER A 52 -3.44 -11.64 -2.67
N LYS A 53 -2.45 -11.50 -3.56
CA LYS A 53 -1.07 -11.15 -3.19
C LYS A 53 -0.99 -9.78 -2.48
N VAL A 54 -1.75 -8.80 -2.96
CA VAL A 54 -1.78 -7.45 -2.35
C VAL A 54 -2.36 -7.52 -0.95
N LYS A 55 -3.56 -8.09 -0.80
CA LYS A 55 -4.23 -8.24 0.50
C LYS A 55 -3.38 -9.05 1.49
N GLN A 56 -2.74 -10.12 1.05
CA GLN A 56 -1.85 -10.91 1.89
C GLN A 56 -0.67 -10.09 2.42
N ARG A 57 0.00 -9.30 1.56
CA ARG A 57 1.10 -8.43 1.96
C ARG A 57 0.66 -7.36 2.95
N LEU A 58 -0.49 -6.73 2.74
CA LEU A 58 -1.05 -5.74 3.66
C LEU A 58 -1.45 -6.36 5.01
N LYS A 59 -1.99 -7.58 5.01
CA LYS A 59 -2.24 -8.32 6.27
C LYS A 59 -0.95 -8.61 7.03
N VAL A 60 0.14 -8.96 6.35
CA VAL A 60 1.46 -9.14 6.97
C VAL A 60 1.99 -7.82 7.52
N ALA A 61 1.82 -6.72 6.76
CA ALA A 61 2.15 -5.37 7.20
C ALA A 61 1.41 -5.01 8.50
N CYS A 62 0.10 -5.19 8.55
CA CYS A 62 -0.70 -4.90 9.73
C CYS A 62 -0.34 -5.72 10.97
N LYS A 63 0.38 -6.83 10.81
CA LYS A 63 0.95 -7.61 11.91
C LYS A 63 2.34 -7.11 12.33
N GLY A 64 2.91 -6.12 11.62
CA GLY A 64 4.26 -5.62 11.85
C GLY A 64 5.37 -6.56 11.36
N ASN A 65 5.09 -7.48 10.44
CA ASN A 65 5.96 -8.58 10.06
C ASN A 65 6.56 -8.44 8.65
N LEU A 66 6.57 -7.24 8.07
CA LEU A 66 7.29 -7.02 6.81
C LEU A 66 8.80 -7.04 7.05
N ARG A 67 9.54 -7.53 6.05
CA ARG A 67 11.00 -7.63 6.10
C ARG A 67 11.64 -6.43 5.42
N SER A 68 12.47 -5.71 6.15
CA SER A 68 13.32 -4.65 5.61
C SER A 68 14.64 -5.25 5.08
N PRO A 69 15.23 -4.74 3.98
CA PRO A 69 14.67 -3.76 3.05
C PRO A 69 13.92 -4.38 1.87
N THR A 70 13.66 -5.70 1.88
CA THR A 70 13.11 -6.44 0.74
C THR A 70 11.63 -6.18 0.50
N GLU A 71 10.84 -6.01 1.57
CA GLU A 71 9.39 -5.83 1.51
C GLU A 71 8.95 -4.42 1.88
N VAL A 72 9.72 -3.74 2.74
CA VAL A 72 9.47 -2.37 3.17
C VAL A 72 10.79 -1.63 3.34
N ARG A 73 10.81 -0.32 3.04
CA ARG A 73 11.96 0.54 3.34
C ARG A 73 11.55 2.00 3.51
N PRO A 74 12.34 2.80 4.28
CA PRO A 74 12.15 4.24 4.37
C PRO A 74 12.52 4.94 3.06
N ILE A 75 11.86 6.08 2.79
CA ILE A 75 12.20 7.00 1.72
C ILE A 75 13.05 8.12 2.32
N HIS A 76 14.34 8.13 1.96
CA HIS A 76 15.32 9.04 2.58
C HIS A 76 15.28 10.49 2.07
N ARG A 77 14.41 10.81 1.11
CA ARG A 77 14.37 12.15 0.48
C ARG A 77 13.59 13.20 1.28
N GLN A 78 12.91 12.81 2.38
CA GLN A 78 12.15 13.75 3.20
C GLN A 78 12.82 14.04 4.53
N PRO A 79 12.89 15.33 4.93
CA PRO A 79 13.15 15.70 6.31
C PRO A 79 12.03 15.13 7.20
N GLY A 80 12.38 14.30 8.20
CA GLY A 80 11.41 13.73 9.12
C GLY A 80 11.07 12.25 8.93
N GLY A 81 11.41 11.63 7.78
CA GLY A 81 11.43 10.18 7.61
C GLY A 81 10.10 9.45 7.80
N SER A 82 8.96 10.11 7.52
CA SER A 82 7.63 9.53 7.76
C SER A 82 7.00 8.85 6.55
N ILE A 83 7.67 8.86 5.39
CA ILE A 83 7.22 8.16 4.18
C ILE A 83 8.07 6.93 3.93
N PHE A 84 7.39 5.84 3.63
CA PHE A 84 7.96 4.53 3.38
C PHE A 84 7.38 3.93 2.11
N GLU A 85 8.02 2.89 1.57
CA GLU A 85 7.46 2.10 0.49
C GLU A 85 7.24 0.64 0.91
N ILE A 86 6.11 0.04 0.47
CA ILE A 86 5.88 -1.41 0.44
C ILE A 86 6.12 -1.90 -0.98
N LYS A 87 6.75 -3.07 -1.12
CA LYS A 87 7.21 -3.63 -2.39
C LYS A 87 6.47 -4.90 -2.76
N TRP A 88 6.09 -5.00 -4.02
CA TRP A 88 5.73 -6.25 -4.70
C TRP A 88 6.63 -6.40 -5.91
N ASP A 89 7.52 -7.37 -5.91
CA ASP A 89 8.50 -7.56 -6.99
C ASP A 89 8.07 -8.60 -8.05
N HIS A 90 6.96 -9.32 -7.77
CA HIS A 90 6.49 -10.44 -8.60
C HIS A 90 4.97 -10.45 -8.72
N LEU A 91 4.38 -9.38 -9.29
CA LEU A 91 2.96 -9.38 -9.63
C LEU A 91 2.78 -9.86 -11.08
N PRO A 92 1.93 -10.88 -11.32
CA PRO A 92 1.76 -11.43 -12.65
C PRO A 92 0.86 -10.53 -13.50
N VAL A 93 1.28 -10.26 -14.74
CA VAL A 93 0.47 -9.57 -15.76
C VAL A 93 0.66 -10.26 -17.10
N SER A 94 -0.23 -10.01 -18.06
CA SER A 94 -0.07 -10.46 -19.43
C SER A 94 0.36 -9.30 -20.31
N HIS A 95 1.43 -9.50 -21.05
CA HIS A 95 1.97 -8.55 -22.00
C HIS A 95 1.82 -9.07 -23.43
N THR A 96 1.50 -8.19 -24.35
CA THR A 96 1.47 -8.52 -25.78
C THR A 96 2.72 -7.90 -26.42
N PRO A 97 3.76 -8.69 -26.73
CA PRO A 97 5.01 -8.17 -27.28
C PRO A 97 4.81 -7.51 -28.67
N SER A 98 3.79 -7.94 -29.39
CA SER A 98 3.40 -7.37 -30.68
C SER A 98 1.90 -7.46 -30.85
N LEU A 99 1.28 -6.33 -31.21
CA LEU A 99 -0.14 -6.27 -31.55
C LEU A 99 -0.50 -7.20 -32.74
N ALA A 100 0.47 -7.52 -33.58
CA ALA A 100 0.27 -8.38 -34.75
C ALA A 100 0.21 -9.88 -34.41
N SER A 101 0.76 -10.31 -33.27
CA SER A 101 0.84 -11.73 -32.93
C SER A 101 -0.38 -12.27 -32.20
N GLY A 102 -1.13 -11.42 -31.49
CA GLY A 102 -2.23 -11.84 -30.62
C GLY A 102 -1.80 -12.78 -29.47
N ILE A 103 -0.49 -13.00 -29.29
CA ILE A 103 0.05 -13.91 -28.28
C ILE A 103 0.33 -13.10 -27.01
N TYR A 104 -0.26 -13.56 -25.91
CA TYR A 104 -0.02 -13.00 -24.58
C TYR A 104 1.08 -13.78 -23.87
N GLU A 105 2.07 -13.08 -23.36
CA GLU A 105 3.09 -13.64 -22.48
C GLU A 105 2.83 -13.22 -21.03
N ASN A 106 2.92 -14.17 -20.11
CA ASN A 106 2.85 -13.86 -18.70
C ASN A 106 4.22 -13.38 -18.23
N ILE A 107 4.26 -12.17 -17.71
CA ILE A 107 5.46 -11.57 -17.12
C ILE A 107 5.21 -11.17 -15.67
N GLU A 108 6.28 -10.92 -14.94
CA GLU A 108 6.20 -10.39 -13.58
C GLU A 108 6.66 -8.93 -13.55
N VAL A 109 5.85 -8.09 -12.90
CA VAL A 109 6.14 -6.67 -12.76
C VAL A 109 6.38 -6.29 -11.31
N ARG A 110 7.04 -5.16 -11.13
CA ARG A 110 7.34 -4.60 -9.82
C ARG A 110 6.41 -3.44 -9.52
N VAL A 111 5.79 -3.46 -8.33
CA VAL A 111 4.91 -2.38 -7.88
C VAL A 111 5.40 -1.84 -6.55
N ARG A 112 5.23 -0.55 -6.36
CA ARG A 112 5.54 0.19 -5.13
C ARG A 112 4.29 0.90 -4.64
N LEU A 113 4.05 0.80 -3.34
CA LEU A 113 3.06 1.58 -2.59
C LEU A 113 3.83 2.51 -1.66
N TYR A 114 3.73 3.81 -1.88
CA TYR A 114 4.19 4.80 -0.93
C TYR A 114 3.12 5.05 0.11
N TYR A 115 3.52 5.06 1.38
CA TYR A 115 2.63 5.34 2.49
C TYR A 115 3.29 6.26 3.52
N TYR A 116 2.46 7.08 4.15
CA TYR A 116 2.82 7.85 5.33
C TYR A 116 2.50 7.05 6.57
N GLN A 117 3.34 7.10 7.59
CA GLN A 117 3.04 6.54 8.90
C GLN A 117 3.01 7.63 9.97
N GLN A 118 2.19 7.40 10.99
CA GLN A 118 2.16 8.25 12.18
C GLN A 118 3.57 8.32 12.79
N PRO A 119 4.13 9.54 12.98
CA PRO A 119 5.40 9.69 13.68
C PRO A 119 5.30 9.20 15.13
N ASP A 120 6.37 8.57 15.65
CA ASP A 120 6.40 8.07 17.02
C ASP A 120 6.12 9.17 18.06
N ALA A 121 6.55 10.41 17.79
CA ALA A 121 6.28 11.57 18.64
C ALA A 121 4.79 11.98 18.71
N GLN A 122 3.97 11.51 17.78
CA GLN A 122 2.52 11.76 17.72
C GLN A 122 1.69 10.53 18.13
N ALA A 123 2.36 9.43 18.50
CA ALA A 123 1.68 8.24 18.97
C ALA A 123 1.04 8.50 20.35
N VAL A 124 -0.25 8.24 20.45
CA VAL A 124 -0.97 8.30 21.72
C VAL A 124 -0.81 6.97 22.45
N ALA A 125 -0.56 7.03 23.75
CA ALA A 125 -0.38 5.83 24.55
C ALA A 125 -1.67 4.98 24.52
N GLY A 126 -1.52 3.71 24.14
CA GLY A 126 -2.65 2.77 24.02
C GLY A 126 -3.30 2.74 22.63
N GLU A 127 -3.02 3.69 21.76
CA GLU A 127 -3.50 3.66 20.38
C GLU A 127 -2.61 2.75 19.51
N LYS A 128 -3.26 2.08 18.56
CA LYS A 128 -2.60 1.28 17.55
C LYS A 128 -1.96 2.19 16.51
N PRO A 129 -0.65 2.07 16.22
CA PRO A 129 -0.01 2.87 15.19
C PRO A 129 -0.67 2.65 13.83
N TRP A 130 -0.64 3.66 12.98
CA TRP A 130 -1.31 3.63 11.69
C TRP A 130 -0.45 4.15 10.55
N GLY A 131 -0.77 3.66 9.35
CA GLY A 131 -0.20 4.16 8.09
C GLY A 131 -1.27 4.37 7.03
N VAL A 132 -1.06 5.34 6.17
CA VAL A 132 -1.96 5.70 5.06
C VAL A 132 -1.26 5.53 3.72
N GLY A 133 -1.82 4.69 2.85
CA GLY A 133 -1.35 4.53 1.48
C GLY A 133 -1.62 5.80 0.66
N LEU A 134 -0.58 6.37 0.09
CA LEU A 134 -0.60 7.64 -0.63
C LEU A 134 -0.64 7.45 -2.14
N ARG A 135 0.20 6.57 -2.67
CA ARG A 135 0.40 6.40 -4.10
C ARG A 135 0.90 5.01 -4.45
N VAL A 136 0.39 4.50 -5.56
CA VAL A 136 0.85 3.26 -6.19
C VAL A 136 1.48 3.59 -7.54
N HIS A 137 2.59 2.91 -7.87
CA HIS A 137 3.15 2.96 -9.22
C HIS A 137 3.86 1.65 -9.60
N GLU A 138 3.95 1.38 -10.89
CA GLU A 138 4.79 0.33 -11.42
C GLU A 138 6.25 0.80 -11.43
N LYS A 139 7.16 0.04 -10.82
CA LYS A 139 8.59 0.30 -10.92
C LYS A 139 9.13 -0.31 -12.21
N LYS A 140 9.19 0.48 -13.27
CA LYS A 140 9.83 0.10 -14.53
C LYS A 140 11.36 0.08 -14.35
N ILE A 141 12.00 -0.90 -14.97
CA ILE A 141 13.46 -0.92 -15.14
C ILE A 141 13.72 -0.39 -16.54
N LEU A 142 14.29 0.79 -16.61
CA LEU A 142 14.62 1.47 -17.87
C LEU A 142 16.03 1.10 -18.33
N ALA A 143 16.45 1.64 -19.47
CA ALA A 143 17.73 1.32 -20.08
C ALA A 143 18.92 1.66 -19.18
N THR A 144 18.80 2.70 -18.38
CA THR A 144 19.84 3.10 -17.43
C THR A 144 19.32 3.13 -15.99
N THR A 145 20.24 3.00 -15.04
CA THR A 145 19.94 3.17 -13.61
C THR A 145 19.47 4.59 -13.31
N GLU A 146 20.01 5.59 -14.01
CA GLU A 146 19.69 6.99 -13.84
C GLU A 146 18.24 7.28 -14.23
N GLU A 147 17.80 6.81 -15.41
CA GLU A 147 16.41 6.92 -15.86
C GLU A 147 15.44 6.21 -14.90
N THR A 148 15.79 5.00 -14.46
CA THR A 148 15.00 4.23 -13.49
C THR A 148 14.83 5.01 -12.18
N ASN A 149 15.92 5.61 -11.68
CA ASN A 149 15.90 6.40 -10.46
C ASN A 149 15.13 7.72 -10.64
N PHE A 150 15.25 8.37 -11.80
CA PHE A 150 14.53 9.58 -12.11
C PHE A 150 13.01 9.36 -12.06
N GLU A 151 12.51 8.33 -12.76
CA GLU A 151 11.09 7.97 -12.74
C GLU A 151 10.61 7.63 -11.32
N GLN A 152 11.37 6.82 -10.57
CA GLN A 152 11.04 6.49 -9.19
C GLN A 152 11.01 7.72 -8.29
N ASN A 153 11.96 8.63 -8.46
CA ASN A 153 12.02 9.87 -7.69
C ASN A 153 10.82 10.77 -7.96
N ARG A 154 10.39 10.89 -9.22
CA ARG A 154 9.19 11.63 -9.60
C ARG A 154 7.94 11.10 -8.88
N GLU A 155 7.80 9.78 -8.80
CA GLU A 155 6.66 9.15 -8.10
C GLU A 155 6.72 9.33 -6.59
N ILE A 156 7.92 9.37 -6.01
CA ILE A 156 8.14 9.72 -4.61
C ILE A 156 7.74 11.18 -4.37
N ASP A 157 8.21 12.10 -5.21
CA ASP A 157 7.91 13.53 -5.10
C ASP A 157 6.39 13.79 -5.19
N ASN A 158 5.67 13.06 -6.06
CA ASN A 158 4.21 13.10 -6.14
C ASN A 158 3.53 12.60 -4.84
N ALA A 159 4.05 11.55 -4.22
CA ALA A 159 3.51 11.05 -2.95
C ALA A 159 3.77 12.06 -1.81
N VAL A 160 4.95 12.69 -1.80
CA VAL A 160 5.32 13.75 -0.86
C VAL A 160 4.40 14.96 -1.01
N ALA A 161 4.26 15.49 -2.22
CA ALA A 161 3.40 16.65 -2.50
C ALA A 161 1.94 16.38 -2.11
N TYR A 162 1.45 15.17 -2.37
CA TYR A 162 0.12 14.77 -1.92
C TYR A 162 0.00 14.79 -0.39
N HIS A 163 0.99 14.23 0.31
CA HIS A 163 1.02 14.24 1.78
C HIS A 163 1.02 15.68 2.31
N GLU A 164 1.88 16.55 1.79
CA GLU A 164 2.01 17.95 2.22
C GLU A 164 0.70 18.74 2.01
N ALA A 165 0.04 18.55 0.87
CA ALA A 165 -1.23 19.19 0.56
C ALA A 165 -2.38 18.77 1.51
N HIS A 166 -2.25 17.61 2.18
CA HIS A 166 -3.32 17.02 2.98
C HIS A 166 -2.95 16.83 4.46
N GLN A 167 -1.84 17.39 4.94
CA GLN A 167 -1.38 17.26 6.33
C GLN A 167 -2.42 17.66 7.38
N GLY A 168 -3.28 18.64 7.08
CA GLY A 168 -4.31 19.13 7.99
C GLY A 168 -5.50 18.20 8.17
N LEU A 169 -5.69 17.22 7.29
CA LEU A 169 -6.88 16.39 7.25
C LEU A 169 -6.86 15.22 8.25
N ARG A 170 -5.76 15.00 8.98
CA ARG A 170 -5.56 13.82 9.85
C ARG A 170 -6.02 12.49 9.23
N TRP A 171 -6.29 12.48 7.91
CA TRP A 171 -6.76 11.36 7.10
C TRP A 171 -8.02 10.68 7.63
N HIS A 172 -8.83 11.37 8.47
CA HIS A 172 -10.00 10.82 9.20
C HIS A 172 -9.70 9.54 9.98
N VAL A 173 -8.42 9.26 10.28
CA VAL A 173 -7.97 8.01 10.91
C VAL A 173 -8.61 7.82 12.28
N ALA A 174 -8.80 8.89 13.07
CA ALA A 174 -9.43 8.79 14.37
C ALA A 174 -10.92 8.37 14.26
N GLU A 175 -11.62 8.88 13.27
CA GLU A 175 -13.03 8.54 13.00
C GLU A 175 -13.17 7.11 12.48
N LEU A 176 -12.27 6.67 11.59
CA LEU A 176 -12.23 5.30 11.08
C LEU A 176 -11.86 4.29 12.17
N GLN A 177 -10.95 4.63 13.09
CA GLN A 177 -10.63 3.78 14.23
C GLN A 177 -11.79 3.65 15.20
N MET A 178 -12.57 4.71 15.43
CA MET A 178 -13.79 4.66 16.22
C MET A 178 -14.85 3.76 15.57
N GLN A 179 -15.05 3.86 14.25
CA GLN A 179 -16.01 3.03 13.52
C GLN A 179 -15.64 1.55 13.56
N ASP A 180 -14.34 1.22 13.42
CA ASP A 180 -13.83 -0.15 13.56
C ASP A 180 -14.05 -0.71 14.97
N ALA A 181 -13.93 0.11 16.02
CA ALA A 181 -14.16 -0.29 17.40
C ALA A 181 -15.67 -0.57 17.63
N ILE A 182 -16.55 0.32 17.21
CA ILE A 182 -18.02 0.18 17.33
C ILE A 182 -18.52 -1.07 16.56
N SER A 183 -17.99 -1.29 15.36
CA SER A 183 -18.36 -2.46 14.54
C SER A 183 -17.93 -3.79 15.18
N LYS A 184 -16.81 -3.82 15.88
CA LYS A 184 -16.36 -5.02 16.62
C LYS A 184 -17.21 -5.28 17.87
N GLU A 185 -17.51 -4.26 18.64
CA GLU A 185 -18.36 -4.40 19.83
C GLU A 185 -19.77 -4.89 19.46
N SER A 186 -20.33 -4.43 18.33
CA SER A 186 -21.64 -4.90 17.87
C SER A 186 -21.62 -6.36 17.40
N LEU A 187 -20.55 -6.83 16.75
CA LEU A 187 -20.36 -8.22 16.32
C LEU A 187 -20.16 -9.16 17.53
N ASP A 188 -19.38 -8.74 18.50
CA ASP A 188 -19.15 -9.53 19.72
C ASP A 188 -20.43 -9.63 20.56
N ALA A 189 -21.24 -8.55 20.64
CA ALA A 189 -22.53 -8.54 21.33
C ALA A 189 -23.61 -9.42 20.65
N GLU A 190 -23.56 -9.57 19.32
CA GLU A 190 -24.44 -10.49 18.61
C GLU A 190 -24.02 -11.96 18.79
N HIS A 191 -22.74 -12.23 18.94
CA HIS A 191 -22.23 -13.58 19.18
C HIS A 191 -22.55 -14.07 20.60
N GLU A 192 -22.52 -13.20 21.61
CA GLU A 192 -22.90 -13.54 22.98
C GLU A 192 -24.41 -13.79 23.16
N LYS A 193 -25.24 -13.17 22.31
CA LYS A 193 -26.70 -13.40 22.36
C LYS A 193 -27.16 -14.67 21.63
N SER A 194 -26.25 -15.32 20.91
CA SER A 194 -26.54 -16.52 20.13
C SER A 194 -26.04 -17.82 20.79
N GLN A 195 -25.50 -17.72 22.00
CA GLN A 195 -25.12 -18.83 22.88
C GLN A 195 -26.14 -18.96 24.03
#